data_2d46ff7e4d20e2eacec36eb1efa9742f
#
_entry.id   2d46ff7e4d20e2eacec36eb1efa9742f
#
_cell.length_a   1.000
_cell.length_b   1.000
_cell.length_c   1.000
_cell.angle_alpha   90.00
_cell.angle_beta   90.00
_cell.angle_gamma   90.00
#
_symmetry.space_group_name_H-M   'P 1'
#
loop_
_entity.id
_entity.type
_entity.pdbx_description
1 polymer ?
#
loop_
_entity_poly.entity_id
_entity_poly.type
_entity_poly.pdbx_seq_one_letter_code
_entity_poly.pdbx_strand_id
1 'polypeptide(L)'
;EYIGEQGTGSFNQTGGTNTVANGLRIGWATGSAGTYTISGGTLGVGGSIINGAGTGTLNIDGGTVTAGTIGVDTLNIGNSAGTNGSHTLGSGESISAGSETIGNSGTGSFTQTGGTNTVTNNLNMGVNTGSSGTYTLAGGTLDVGGNIVNGAGTSTLNIDGSTLIVGGGSIGVDNFNVGNGAGSNSSHTLSSGESITAGTENIGNFGTGTFTHTGGMNAVSNGLYIGHIAGSSGTYSLSGTGTVSAADEYVGRWGTGSFAQTSGTNTVSHNLYLGTSSGASGAYTISGGTLGVNNNISVGSAGTGTLNIDGGTVNTFIIAAGSIGGSSGSVNLSGTGSLSTSYEVIGNSGTGVFTQTGGTNTITNEFTIGINSGSSGTYNLSGGTNNVTNDLTIGLFSGSSGTYTISGGTLNVNGNI
;
A
#
# COMPACT_ATOMS: atom_id res chain seq x y z
N GLU A 1 -31.73 13.71 26.76
CA GLU A 1 -30.64 14.02 27.71
C GLU A 1 -29.83 15.20 27.16
N TYR A 2 -29.41 16.12 28.05
CA TYR A 2 -28.58 17.25 27.68
C TYR A 2 -27.30 17.27 28.52
N ILE A 3 -26.16 17.50 27.90
CA ILE A 3 -24.85 17.63 28.52
C ILE A 3 -24.23 18.95 28.02
N GLY A 4 -24.13 19.95 28.92
CA GLY A 4 -23.76 21.30 28.53
C GLY A 4 -24.86 21.99 27.72
N GLU A 5 -26.07 22.16 28.31
CA GLU A 5 -27.22 22.78 27.63
C GLU A 5 -26.97 24.27 27.37
N GLN A 6 -26.59 25.04 28.39
CA GLN A 6 -26.27 26.49 28.34
C GLN A 6 -24.90 26.81 28.97
N GLY A 7 -24.23 25.84 29.56
CA GLY A 7 -22.94 25.97 30.20
C GLY A 7 -22.02 24.82 29.85
N THR A 8 -21.05 24.52 30.72
CA THR A 8 -20.16 23.36 30.54
C THR A 8 -20.70 22.16 31.30
N GLY A 9 -20.83 21.03 30.62
CA GLY A 9 -21.29 19.78 31.22
C GLY A 9 -20.38 18.60 30.84
N SER A 10 -20.22 17.66 31.76
CA SER A 10 -19.52 16.41 31.48
C SER A 10 -20.27 15.21 32.05
N PHE A 11 -20.32 14.10 31.30
CA PHE A 11 -20.88 12.85 31.74
C PHE A 11 -19.82 11.75 31.54
N ASN A 12 -19.49 11.05 32.62
CA ASN A 12 -18.52 9.96 32.60
C ASN A 12 -19.22 8.65 32.93
N GLN A 13 -19.24 7.73 31.97
CA GLN A 13 -19.80 6.40 32.13
C GLN A 13 -18.65 5.36 32.20
N THR A 14 -18.46 4.76 33.36
CA THR A 14 -17.41 3.76 33.58
C THR A 14 -17.94 2.32 33.58
N GLY A 15 -19.28 2.16 33.45
CA GLY A 15 -19.97 0.87 33.42
C GLY A 15 -21.47 1.05 33.36
N GLY A 16 -22.20 -0.06 33.50
CA GLY A 16 -23.67 -0.01 33.47
C GLY A 16 -24.27 0.32 32.11
N THR A 17 -25.55 0.68 32.11
CA THR A 17 -26.30 1.02 30.88
C THR A 17 -26.95 2.37 31.02
N ASN A 18 -26.70 3.27 30.07
CA ASN A 18 -27.46 4.50 29.87
C ASN A 18 -28.35 4.34 28.63
N THR A 19 -29.65 4.50 28.79
CA THR A 19 -30.61 4.39 27.69
C THR A 19 -31.33 5.71 27.52
N VAL A 20 -31.14 6.36 26.39
CA VAL A 20 -31.76 7.64 26.01
C VAL A 20 -32.80 7.37 24.91
N ALA A 21 -34.08 7.44 25.26
CA ALA A 21 -35.15 7.03 24.36
C ALA A 21 -35.24 7.83 23.05
N ASN A 22 -34.98 9.14 23.11
CA ASN A 22 -35.11 10.03 21.95
C ASN A 22 -33.75 10.49 21.41
N GLY A 23 -33.10 11.43 22.10
CA GLY A 23 -31.81 11.96 21.63
C GLY A 23 -30.94 12.47 22.77
N LEU A 24 -29.63 12.33 22.56
CA LEU A 24 -28.59 12.88 23.44
C LEU A 24 -28.03 14.16 22.77
N ARG A 25 -28.08 15.26 23.50
CA ARG A 25 -27.57 16.58 23.08
C ARG A 25 -26.34 16.97 23.86
N ILE A 26 -25.26 17.28 23.15
CA ILE A 26 -23.95 17.56 23.75
C ILE A 26 -23.52 18.97 23.27
N GLY A 27 -23.37 19.96 24.19
CA GLY A 27 -23.02 21.34 23.82
C GLY A 27 -24.14 22.05 23.05
N TRP A 28 -25.32 22.26 23.67
CA TRP A 28 -26.53 22.63 22.92
C TRP A 28 -26.60 24.10 22.52
N ALA A 29 -26.40 25.02 23.46
CA ALA A 29 -26.53 26.47 23.20
C ALA A 29 -25.19 27.06 22.72
N THR A 30 -25.26 28.19 22.04
CA THR A 30 -24.06 28.95 21.66
C THR A 30 -23.20 29.28 22.89
N GLY A 31 -21.92 28.96 22.83
CA GLY A 31 -20.94 29.15 23.92
C GLY A 31 -21.01 28.08 25.01
N SER A 32 -21.90 27.10 24.91
CA SER A 32 -21.88 25.92 25.79
C SER A 32 -20.85 24.89 25.35
N ALA A 33 -20.48 24.01 26.28
CA ALA A 33 -19.59 22.89 25.99
C ALA A 33 -20.11 21.61 26.69
N GLY A 34 -20.20 20.51 25.94
CA GLY A 34 -20.59 19.22 26.47
C GLY A 34 -19.53 18.16 26.16
N THR A 35 -19.30 17.26 27.12
CA THR A 35 -18.43 16.10 26.91
C THR A 35 -19.09 14.85 27.48
N TYR A 36 -19.25 13.83 26.63
CA TYR A 36 -19.61 12.50 27.08
C TYR A 36 -18.39 11.58 26.91
N THR A 37 -18.01 10.93 28.01
CA THR A 37 -16.94 9.93 28.00
C THR A 37 -17.49 8.58 28.46
N ILE A 38 -17.38 7.55 27.60
CA ILE A 38 -17.71 6.17 27.93
C ILE A 38 -16.43 5.35 27.99
N SER A 39 -16.07 4.85 29.15
CA SER A 39 -14.93 3.96 29.37
C SER A 39 -15.37 2.53 29.71
N GLY A 40 -16.68 2.28 29.84
CA GLY A 40 -17.26 0.96 30.02
C GLY A 40 -18.79 0.98 30.03
N GLY A 41 -19.41 -0.17 29.84
CA GLY A 41 -20.87 -0.30 29.76
C GLY A 41 -21.45 0.00 28.38
N THR A 42 -22.71 0.40 28.33
CA THR A 42 -23.45 0.65 27.09
C THR A 42 -24.19 1.96 27.14
N LEU A 43 -24.00 2.79 26.11
CA LEU A 43 -24.83 3.94 25.79
C LEU A 43 -25.73 3.57 24.61
N GLY A 44 -27.04 3.48 24.85
CA GLY A 44 -28.04 3.25 23.82
C GLY A 44 -28.90 4.49 23.60
N VAL A 45 -28.85 5.07 22.41
CA VAL A 45 -29.64 6.26 22.04
C VAL A 45 -30.64 5.85 20.94
N GLY A 46 -31.92 5.90 21.25
CA GLY A 46 -32.99 5.52 20.31
C GLY A 46 -33.15 6.45 19.12
N GLY A 47 -32.59 7.66 19.19
CA GLY A 47 -32.50 8.64 18.11
C GLY A 47 -31.07 8.95 17.77
N SER A 48 -30.70 10.24 17.88
CA SER A 48 -29.39 10.76 17.50
C SER A 48 -28.59 11.28 18.69
N ILE A 49 -27.28 11.16 18.62
CA ILE A 49 -26.33 11.93 19.43
C ILE A 49 -25.95 13.13 18.59
N ILE A 50 -26.25 14.36 19.05
CA ILE A 50 -25.96 15.58 18.29
C ILE A 50 -25.44 16.71 19.19
N ASN A 51 -24.55 17.53 18.64
CA ASN A 51 -24.27 18.83 19.22
C ASN A 51 -25.29 19.86 18.72
N GLY A 52 -25.36 21.02 19.41
CA GLY A 52 -26.13 22.20 18.99
C GLY A 52 -25.21 23.25 18.40
N ALA A 53 -25.40 24.50 18.86
CA ALA A 53 -24.56 25.64 18.50
C ALA A 53 -23.33 25.82 19.41
N GLY A 54 -23.18 24.99 20.43
CA GLY A 54 -22.02 24.91 21.29
C GLY A 54 -21.04 23.82 20.83
N THR A 55 -20.09 23.46 21.68
CA THR A 55 -19.08 22.44 21.37
C THR A 55 -19.47 21.09 21.97
N GLY A 56 -19.55 20.06 21.12
CA GLY A 56 -19.88 18.69 21.52
C GLY A 56 -18.72 17.73 21.33
N THR A 57 -18.32 17.03 22.40
CA THR A 57 -17.27 15.99 22.37
C THR A 57 -17.82 14.65 22.83
N LEU A 58 -17.58 13.61 22.05
CA LEU A 58 -17.84 12.22 22.41
C LEU A 58 -16.52 11.44 22.46
N ASN A 59 -16.21 10.89 23.64
CA ASN A 59 -15.03 10.03 23.83
C ASN A 59 -15.50 8.58 24.04
N ILE A 60 -15.03 7.67 23.22
CA ILE A 60 -15.26 6.22 23.33
C ILE A 60 -13.93 5.56 23.75
N ASP A 61 -13.75 5.39 25.05
CA ASP A 61 -12.52 4.87 25.68
C ASP A 61 -12.63 3.38 26.06
N GLY A 62 -13.84 2.83 25.92
CA GLY A 62 -14.14 1.42 26.16
C GLY A 62 -15.63 1.26 26.45
N GLY A 63 -16.38 0.47 26.00
CA GLY A 63 -17.85 0.36 26.08
C GLY A 63 -18.46 0.47 24.70
N THR A 64 -19.77 0.33 24.66
CA THR A 64 -20.54 0.27 23.40
C THR A 64 -21.40 1.51 23.25
N VAL A 65 -21.35 2.16 22.11
CA VAL A 65 -22.25 3.26 21.73
C VAL A 65 -23.11 2.81 20.55
N THR A 66 -24.42 2.95 20.69
CA THR A 66 -25.39 2.69 19.62
C THR A 66 -26.28 3.92 19.41
N ALA A 67 -26.32 4.42 18.19
CA ALA A 67 -27.19 5.53 17.77
C ALA A 67 -27.36 5.48 16.25
N GLY A 68 -28.53 5.87 15.73
CA GLY A 68 -28.75 5.93 14.28
C GLY A 68 -27.90 7.01 13.61
N THR A 69 -27.64 8.12 14.32
CA THR A 69 -26.77 9.22 13.86
C THR A 69 -25.92 9.74 15.01
N ILE A 70 -24.65 10.00 14.74
CA ILE A 70 -23.75 10.71 15.64
C ILE A 70 -23.29 11.98 14.92
N GLY A 71 -23.63 13.16 15.45
CA GLY A 71 -23.21 14.47 14.94
C GLY A 71 -22.55 15.28 16.05
N VAL A 72 -21.22 15.40 16.04
CA VAL A 72 -20.43 16.06 17.11
C VAL A 72 -19.28 16.88 16.51
N ASP A 73 -18.76 17.86 17.25
CA ASP A 73 -17.57 18.58 16.80
C ASP A 73 -16.32 17.71 16.90
N THR A 74 -16.25 16.87 17.94
CA THR A 74 -15.09 16.00 18.16
C THR A 74 -15.55 14.60 18.56
N LEU A 75 -15.08 13.62 17.80
CA LEU A 75 -15.22 12.19 18.10
C LEU A 75 -13.84 11.61 18.38
N ASN A 76 -13.65 11.03 19.56
CA ASN A 76 -12.41 10.38 19.94
C ASN A 76 -12.67 8.91 20.29
N ILE A 77 -11.86 8.00 19.76
CA ILE A 77 -11.92 6.56 20.03
C ILE A 77 -10.55 6.12 20.56
N GLY A 78 -10.48 5.66 21.82
CA GLY A 78 -9.23 5.41 22.52
C GLY A 78 -8.51 6.72 22.90
N ASN A 79 -9.25 7.63 23.54
CA ASN A 79 -8.76 8.97 23.88
C ASN A 79 -7.74 8.96 25.02
N SER A 80 -7.99 8.19 26.07
CA SER A 80 -7.20 8.18 27.28
C SER A 80 -6.11 7.11 27.27
N ALA A 81 -4.98 7.38 27.94
CA ALA A 81 -3.89 6.42 28.03
C ALA A 81 -4.35 5.10 28.71
N GLY A 82 -3.95 3.97 28.14
CA GLY A 82 -4.29 2.63 28.62
C GLY A 82 -5.72 2.17 28.31
N THR A 83 -6.50 2.97 27.56
CA THR A 83 -7.86 2.58 27.14
C THR A 83 -7.85 1.86 25.81
N ASN A 84 -8.91 1.04 25.57
CA ASN A 84 -9.16 0.34 24.32
C ASN A 84 -10.57 0.71 23.82
N GLY A 85 -10.65 1.85 23.12
CA GLY A 85 -11.89 2.32 22.51
C GLY A 85 -12.19 1.60 21.21
N SER A 86 -13.46 1.26 20.98
CA SER A 86 -13.89 0.71 19.70
C SER A 86 -15.25 1.22 19.30
N HIS A 87 -15.46 1.43 18.00
CA HIS A 87 -16.77 1.74 17.43
C HIS A 87 -16.97 1.01 16.11
N THR A 88 -18.21 0.60 15.86
CA THR A 88 -18.62 0.00 14.60
C THR A 88 -19.76 0.81 13.99
N LEU A 89 -19.59 1.27 12.76
CA LEU A 89 -20.62 1.95 11.98
C LEU A 89 -21.22 0.96 10.98
N GLY A 90 -22.53 0.73 11.12
CA GLY A 90 -23.28 -0.22 10.32
C GLY A 90 -24.05 0.42 9.15
N SER A 91 -24.75 -0.41 8.39
CA SER A 91 -25.67 0.04 7.34
C SER A 91 -26.84 0.83 7.94
N GLY A 92 -27.16 1.98 7.33
CA GLY A 92 -28.24 2.88 7.78
C GLY A 92 -27.86 3.82 8.92
N GLU A 93 -26.64 3.72 9.44
CA GLU A 93 -26.09 4.65 10.44
C GLU A 93 -25.27 5.75 9.77
N SER A 94 -25.06 6.85 10.46
CA SER A 94 -24.22 7.94 9.98
C SER A 94 -23.46 8.63 11.12
N ILE A 95 -22.23 9.02 10.79
CA ILE A 95 -21.41 9.88 11.64
C ILE A 95 -21.10 11.17 10.86
N SER A 96 -21.19 12.29 11.56
CA SER A 96 -20.71 13.60 11.10
C SER A 96 -19.93 14.23 12.22
N ALA A 97 -18.61 14.30 12.07
CA ALA A 97 -17.71 14.90 13.05
C ALA A 97 -16.98 16.11 12.46
N GLY A 98 -16.76 17.14 13.27
CA GLY A 98 -15.84 18.22 12.90
C GLY A 98 -14.43 17.69 12.76
N SER A 99 -13.95 16.94 13.75
CA SER A 99 -12.69 16.22 13.74
C SER A 99 -12.86 14.83 14.38
N GLU A 100 -12.14 13.86 13.86
CA GLU A 100 -12.15 12.50 14.41
C GLU A 100 -10.72 12.09 14.79
N THR A 101 -10.59 11.43 15.95
CA THR A 101 -9.31 10.91 16.42
C THR A 101 -9.45 9.45 16.83
N ILE A 102 -8.63 8.58 16.24
CA ILE A 102 -8.58 7.16 16.54
C ILE A 102 -7.23 6.82 17.15
N GLY A 103 -7.22 6.47 18.45
CA GLY A 103 -6.00 6.27 19.21
C GLY A 103 -5.31 7.60 19.54
N ASN A 104 -5.91 8.42 20.40
CA ASN A 104 -5.25 9.67 20.84
C ASN A 104 -4.08 9.36 21.79
N SER A 105 -4.37 8.76 22.93
CA SER A 105 -3.34 8.31 23.90
C SER A 105 -3.48 6.82 24.25
N GLY A 106 -4.61 6.22 23.91
CA GLY A 106 -4.91 4.81 24.06
C GLY A 106 -4.90 4.05 22.72
N THR A 107 -5.55 2.90 22.71
CA THR A 107 -5.82 2.14 21.48
C THR A 107 -7.22 2.47 20.99
N GLY A 108 -7.35 2.89 19.75
CA GLY A 108 -8.63 3.14 19.08
C GLY A 108 -8.82 2.22 17.88
N SER A 109 -10.03 1.66 17.74
CA SER A 109 -10.42 0.84 16.59
C SER A 109 -11.76 1.29 16.05
N PHE A 110 -11.80 1.69 14.79
CA PHE A 110 -13.03 2.01 14.08
C PHE A 110 -13.24 1.02 12.95
N THR A 111 -14.42 0.38 12.91
CA THR A 111 -14.80 -0.53 11.84
C THR A 111 -16.05 0.01 11.16
N GLN A 112 -15.96 0.33 9.90
CA GLN A 112 -17.11 0.76 9.10
C GLN A 112 -17.51 -0.37 8.15
N THR A 113 -18.68 -0.95 8.39
CA THR A 113 -19.26 -2.04 7.58
C THR A 113 -20.36 -1.55 6.64
N GLY A 114 -20.74 -0.28 6.76
CA GLY A 114 -21.78 0.38 5.96
C GLY A 114 -21.91 1.84 6.36
N GLY A 115 -23.02 2.47 5.97
CA GLY A 115 -23.32 3.84 6.34
C GLY A 115 -22.36 4.88 5.78
N THR A 116 -22.40 6.09 6.36
CA THR A 116 -21.53 7.20 5.96
C THR A 116 -20.85 7.80 7.18
N ASN A 117 -19.53 7.94 7.11
CA ASN A 117 -18.75 8.71 8.07
C ASN A 117 -18.19 9.96 7.36
N THR A 118 -18.59 11.15 7.81
CA THR A 118 -18.12 12.45 7.30
C THR A 118 -17.33 13.17 8.37
N VAL A 119 -16.05 13.42 8.09
CA VAL A 119 -15.13 14.17 8.95
C VAL A 119 -14.81 15.49 8.25
N THR A 120 -15.32 16.62 8.78
CA THR A 120 -15.19 17.92 8.11
C THR A 120 -13.74 18.40 8.00
N ASN A 121 -12.93 18.18 9.04
CA ASN A 121 -11.52 18.55 9.09
C ASN A 121 -10.65 17.29 8.89
N ASN A 122 -9.75 17.00 9.81
CA ASN A 122 -8.84 15.86 9.72
C ASN A 122 -9.36 14.64 10.48
N LEU A 123 -9.04 13.47 9.93
CA LEU A 123 -9.03 12.21 10.65
C LEU A 123 -7.61 11.97 11.18
N ASN A 124 -7.43 12.01 12.50
CA ASN A 124 -6.15 11.81 13.16
C ASN A 124 -6.03 10.38 13.67
N MET A 125 -4.90 9.72 13.44
CA MET A 125 -4.69 8.33 13.82
C MET A 125 -3.37 8.15 14.57
N GLY A 126 -3.39 7.40 15.70
CA GLY A 126 -2.20 7.11 16.46
C GLY A 126 -1.45 8.38 16.92
N VAL A 127 -2.14 9.29 17.64
CA VAL A 127 -1.66 10.68 17.82
C VAL A 127 -0.44 10.77 18.70
N ASN A 128 -0.47 10.20 19.89
CA ASN A 128 0.63 10.28 20.85
C ASN A 128 1.51 9.04 20.83
N THR A 129 2.78 9.19 21.20
CA THR A 129 3.70 8.05 21.32
C THR A 129 3.10 6.95 22.21
N GLY A 130 3.12 5.72 21.70
CA GLY A 130 2.57 4.54 22.38
C GLY A 130 1.07 4.33 22.18
N SER A 131 0.36 5.27 21.52
CA SER A 131 -1.02 5.06 21.10
C SER A 131 -1.10 4.22 19.81
N SER A 132 -2.30 3.71 19.53
CA SER A 132 -2.56 2.97 18.27
C SER A 132 -3.93 3.32 17.72
N GLY A 133 -4.01 3.66 16.45
CA GLY A 133 -5.25 3.92 15.74
C GLY A 133 -5.43 3.01 14.55
N THR A 134 -6.56 2.28 14.48
CA THR A 134 -6.90 1.44 13.32
C THR A 134 -8.26 1.83 12.79
N TYR A 135 -8.32 2.17 11.50
CA TYR A 135 -9.57 2.35 10.76
C TYR A 135 -9.71 1.22 9.73
N THR A 136 -10.81 0.48 9.80
CA THR A 136 -11.14 -0.55 8.80
C THR A 136 -12.41 -0.14 8.06
N LEU A 137 -12.26 0.20 6.80
CA LEU A 137 -13.33 0.59 5.89
C LEU A 137 -13.73 -0.61 5.04
N ALA A 138 -14.69 -1.41 5.55
CA ALA A 138 -15.17 -2.64 4.92
C ALA A 138 -16.50 -2.44 4.17
N GLY A 139 -17.13 -1.28 4.28
CA GLY A 139 -18.36 -0.92 3.57
C GLY A 139 -18.74 0.54 3.79
N GLY A 140 -19.62 1.06 2.95
CA GLY A 140 -20.09 2.44 3.02
C GLY A 140 -19.11 3.47 2.46
N THR A 141 -19.20 4.70 2.96
CA THR A 141 -18.37 5.83 2.53
C THR A 141 -17.70 6.52 3.72
N LEU A 142 -16.38 6.66 3.67
CA LEU A 142 -15.62 7.56 4.52
C LEU A 142 -15.29 8.81 3.69
N ASP A 143 -15.76 9.98 4.16
CA ASP A 143 -15.52 11.28 3.53
C ASP A 143 -14.77 12.18 4.54
N VAL A 144 -13.51 12.45 4.27
CA VAL A 144 -12.64 13.31 5.08
C VAL A 144 -12.39 14.61 4.33
N GLY A 145 -12.97 15.71 4.76
CA GLY A 145 -12.81 17.03 4.13
C GLY A 145 -11.38 17.58 4.20
N GLY A 146 -10.63 17.22 5.24
CA GLY A 146 -9.21 17.51 5.40
C GLY A 146 -8.32 16.34 4.98
N ASN A 147 -7.34 16.03 5.80
CA ASN A 147 -6.36 14.96 5.59
C ASN A 147 -6.57 13.79 6.57
N ILE A 148 -6.06 12.62 6.21
CA ILE A 148 -5.80 11.53 7.15
C ILE A 148 -4.37 11.70 7.65
N VAL A 149 -4.21 11.85 8.97
CA VAL A 149 -2.95 12.30 9.57
C VAL A 149 -2.41 11.25 10.54
N ASN A 150 -1.19 10.79 10.28
CA ASN A 150 -0.43 9.97 11.22
C ASN A 150 0.12 10.83 12.36
N GLY A 151 0.01 10.35 13.59
CA GLY A 151 0.66 10.95 14.76
C GLY A 151 2.03 10.34 15.09
N ALA A 152 2.40 10.37 16.35
CA ALA A 152 3.65 9.78 16.87
C ALA A 152 3.46 8.33 17.38
N GLY A 153 2.24 7.83 17.39
CA GLY A 153 1.87 6.45 17.70
C GLY A 153 1.86 5.57 16.45
N THR A 154 1.08 4.51 16.45
CA THR A 154 0.92 3.62 15.29
C THR A 154 -0.43 3.84 14.63
N SER A 155 -0.46 3.93 13.31
CA SER A 155 -1.69 4.09 12.53
C SER A 155 -1.82 3.02 11.44
N THR A 156 -3.06 2.52 11.26
CA THR A 156 -3.37 1.53 10.22
C THR A 156 -4.70 1.88 9.56
N LEU A 157 -4.66 2.06 8.23
CA LEU A 157 -5.85 2.25 7.40
C LEU A 157 -6.04 1.04 6.50
N ASN A 158 -7.17 0.34 6.65
CA ASN A 158 -7.57 -0.80 5.82
C ASN A 158 -8.72 -0.39 4.91
N ILE A 159 -8.59 -0.61 3.61
CA ILE A 159 -9.65 -0.43 2.61
C ILE A 159 -10.07 -1.82 2.11
N ASP A 160 -11.28 -2.26 2.48
CA ASP A 160 -11.81 -3.60 2.24
C ASP A 160 -13.14 -3.61 1.46
N GLY A 161 -13.23 -2.84 0.36
CA GLY A 161 -14.36 -2.89 -0.57
C GLY A 161 -15.35 -1.72 -0.42
N SER A 162 -14.88 -0.49 -0.35
CA SER A 162 -15.69 0.70 -0.04
C SER A 162 -15.10 1.98 -0.61
N THR A 163 -15.81 3.09 -0.42
CA THR A 163 -15.42 4.40 -0.96
C THR A 163 -14.70 5.23 0.09
N LEU A 164 -13.47 5.63 -0.21
CA LEU A 164 -12.69 6.60 0.54
C LEU A 164 -12.57 7.91 -0.27
N ILE A 165 -12.91 9.04 0.35
CA ILE A 165 -12.74 10.39 -0.20
C ILE A 165 -11.88 11.19 0.79
N VAL A 166 -10.84 11.85 0.30
CA VAL A 166 -9.96 12.71 1.12
C VAL A 166 -9.84 14.07 0.44
N GLY A 167 -10.61 15.05 0.92
CA GLY A 167 -10.71 16.39 0.32
C GLY A 167 -9.42 17.21 0.40
N GLY A 168 -8.61 17.01 1.44
CA GLY A 168 -7.28 17.63 1.58
C GLY A 168 -6.20 16.96 0.72
N GLY A 169 -6.50 15.82 0.10
CA GLY A 169 -5.63 15.11 -0.83
C GLY A 169 -4.42 14.42 -0.21
N SER A 170 -4.32 14.33 1.12
CA SER A 170 -3.18 13.68 1.80
C SER A 170 -3.61 12.58 2.76
N ILE A 171 -3.00 11.41 2.60
CA ILE A 171 -3.11 10.27 3.52
C ILE A 171 -1.72 10.01 4.10
N GLY A 172 -1.58 10.16 5.42
CA GLY A 172 -0.38 9.78 6.16
C GLY A 172 -0.72 8.68 7.16
N VAL A 173 -0.08 7.50 7.06
CA VAL A 173 -0.27 6.38 7.99
C VAL A 173 0.99 5.49 8.05
N ASP A 174 1.14 4.69 9.12
CA ASP A 174 2.24 3.71 9.16
C ASP A 174 1.93 2.51 8.27
N ASN A 175 0.66 2.05 8.25
CA ASN A 175 0.25 0.92 7.41
C ASN A 175 -0.97 1.30 6.57
N PHE A 176 -0.82 1.21 5.26
CA PHE A 176 -1.88 1.41 4.28
C PHE A 176 -2.18 0.10 3.56
N ASN A 177 -3.40 -0.40 3.66
CA ASN A 177 -3.76 -1.70 3.11
C ASN A 177 -4.99 -1.60 2.20
N VAL A 178 -4.90 -2.13 0.99
CA VAL A 178 -6.01 -2.28 0.03
C VAL A 178 -6.24 -3.77 -0.22
N GLY A 179 -7.41 -4.28 0.16
CA GLY A 179 -7.69 -5.72 0.13
C GLY A 179 -7.02 -6.45 1.30
N ASN A 180 -7.26 -5.95 2.53
CA ASN A 180 -6.67 -6.49 3.76
C ASN A 180 -7.41 -7.72 4.27
N GLY A 181 -8.74 -7.77 4.13
CA GLY A 181 -9.55 -8.89 4.59
C GLY A 181 -9.46 -10.11 3.66
N ALA A 182 -9.47 -11.32 4.23
CA ALA A 182 -9.55 -12.54 3.42
C ALA A 182 -10.84 -12.55 2.59
N GLY A 183 -10.71 -12.74 1.27
CA GLY A 183 -11.82 -12.70 0.33
C GLY A 183 -12.33 -11.29 -0.02
N SER A 184 -11.74 -10.22 0.54
CA SER A 184 -12.06 -8.85 0.12
C SER A 184 -11.60 -8.61 -1.33
N ASN A 185 -12.33 -7.71 -2.03
CA ASN A 185 -11.97 -7.22 -3.35
C ASN A 185 -12.06 -5.70 -3.31
N SER A 186 -10.93 -5.05 -3.26
CA SER A 186 -10.83 -3.63 -2.92
C SER A 186 -10.03 -2.87 -3.93
N SER A 187 -10.37 -1.59 -4.09
CA SER A 187 -9.64 -0.70 -4.98
C SER A 187 -9.42 0.67 -4.34
N HIS A 188 -8.30 1.29 -4.68
CA HIS A 188 -8.02 2.69 -4.38
C HIS A 188 -7.44 3.38 -5.60
N THR A 189 -7.76 4.67 -5.76
CA THR A 189 -7.22 5.50 -6.84
C THR A 189 -6.52 6.71 -6.24
N LEU A 190 -5.27 6.95 -6.67
CA LEU A 190 -4.49 8.14 -6.34
C LEU A 190 -4.37 9.00 -7.60
N SER A 191 -4.84 10.24 -7.49
CA SER A 191 -4.96 11.19 -8.60
C SER A 191 -4.01 12.37 -8.45
N SER A 192 -3.97 13.24 -9.45
CA SER A 192 -3.18 14.48 -9.40
C SER A 192 -3.61 15.39 -8.24
N GLY A 193 -2.65 15.90 -7.49
CA GLY A 193 -2.86 16.74 -6.31
C GLY A 193 -3.03 15.96 -5.00
N GLU A 194 -3.14 14.64 -5.06
CA GLU A 194 -3.21 13.77 -3.90
C GLU A 194 -1.84 13.20 -3.52
N SER A 195 -1.70 12.77 -2.27
CA SER A 195 -0.49 12.10 -1.81
C SER A 195 -0.77 11.03 -0.76
N ILE A 196 -0.01 9.95 -0.83
CA ILE A 196 0.05 8.94 0.21
C ILE A 196 1.47 8.91 0.76
N THR A 197 1.59 8.91 2.08
CA THR A 197 2.84 8.65 2.79
C THR A 197 2.58 7.50 3.77
N ALA A 198 3.23 6.37 3.53
CA ALA A 198 3.08 5.19 4.35
C ALA A 198 4.42 4.65 4.84
N GLY A 199 4.43 4.02 6.01
CA GLY A 199 5.54 3.18 6.43
C GLY A 199 5.58 1.92 5.58
N THR A 200 4.48 1.18 5.54
CA THR A 200 4.28 -0.03 4.75
C THR A 200 2.98 0.07 3.96
N GLU A 201 3.02 -0.35 2.71
CA GLU A 201 1.83 -0.44 1.87
C GLU A 201 1.61 -1.86 1.35
N ASN A 202 0.37 -2.37 1.47
CA ASN A 202 -0.01 -3.69 0.99
C ASN A 202 -1.20 -3.58 0.02
N ILE A 203 -1.00 -4.00 -1.21
CA ILE A 203 -2.02 -4.11 -2.25
C ILE A 203 -2.34 -5.59 -2.46
N GLY A 204 -3.49 -6.04 -1.96
CA GLY A 204 -3.81 -7.46 -1.82
C GLY A 204 -3.00 -8.09 -0.68
N ASN A 205 -3.37 -7.78 0.58
CA ASN A 205 -2.70 -8.36 1.75
C ASN A 205 -3.16 -9.80 1.98
N PHE A 206 -4.43 -10.02 2.33
CA PHE A 206 -5.06 -11.35 2.43
C PHE A 206 -6.13 -11.58 1.36
N GLY A 207 -6.63 -10.52 0.73
CA GLY A 207 -7.64 -10.54 -0.32
C GLY A 207 -7.10 -10.12 -1.68
N THR A 208 -7.97 -9.52 -2.48
CA THR A 208 -7.62 -8.90 -3.76
C THR A 208 -7.57 -7.38 -3.60
N GLY A 209 -6.48 -6.77 -4.00
CA GLY A 209 -6.27 -5.32 -3.99
C GLY A 209 -5.93 -4.78 -5.37
N THR A 210 -6.54 -3.67 -5.74
CA THR A 210 -6.20 -2.92 -6.95
C THR A 210 -5.87 -1.47 -6.60
N PHE A 211 -4.72 -1.00 -7.03
CA PHE A 211 -4.29 0.37 -6.85
C PHE A 211 -4.06 1.04 -8.21
N THR A 212 -4.81 2.11 -8.46
CA THR A 212 -4.70 2.89 -9.71
C THR A 212 -4.06 4.23 -9.41
N HIS A 213 -2.89 4.50 -9.95
CA HIS A 213 -2.11 5.70 -9.71
C HIS A 213 -1.97 6.50 -11.02
N THR A 214 -2.76 7.57 -11.17
CA THR A 214 -2.82 8.38 -12.40
C THR A 214 -2.06 9.69 -12.27
N GLY A 215 -1.70 10.08 -11.06
CA GLY A 215 -0.96 11.30 -10.74
C GLY A 215 -0.74 11.40 -9.23
N GLY A 216 -0.09 12.46 -8.77
CA GLY A 216 0.23 12.61 -7.36
C GLY A 216 1.46 11.80 -6.91
N MET A 217 1.63 11.68 -5.60
CA MET A 217 2.81 11.06 -5.01
C MET A 217 2.43 9.92 -4.05
N ASN A 218 3.05 8.76 -4.24
CA ASN A 218 3.00 7.65 -3.29
C ASN A 218 4.40 7.39 -2.73
N ALA A 219 4.59 7.65 -1.43
CA ALA A 219 5.87 7.51 -0.74
C ALA A 219 5.78 6.45 0.35
N VAL A 220 6.47 5.33 0.15
CA VAL A 220 6.51 4.18 1.07
C VAL A 220 7.90 4.05 1.67
N SER A 221 8.04 4.34 2.96
CA SER A 221 9.37 4.42 3.59
C SER A 221 10.03 3.06 3.84
N ASN A 222 9.26 1.98 3.91
CA ASN A 222 9.76 0.62 4.09
C ASN A 222 9.46 -0.23 2.85
N GLY A 223 8.37 -0.99 2.85
CA GLY A 223 8.08 -1.94 1.78
C GLY A 223 6.71 -1.72 1.12
N LEU A 224 6.72 -1.72 -0.22
CA LEU A 224 5.51 -1.82 -1.05
C LEU A 224 5.32 -3.29 -1.43
N TYR A 225 4.20 -3.88 -1.00
CA TYR A 225 3.87 -5.29 -1.24
C TYR A 225 2.65 -5.40 -2.14
N ILE A 226 2.78 -6.08 -3.26
CA ILE A 226 1.71 -6.31 -4.24
C ILE A 226 1.49 -7.82 -4.34
N GLY A 227 0.38 -8.33 -3.77
CA GLY A 227 0.16 -9.76 -3.56
C GLY A 227 1.02 -10.30 -2.42
N HIS A 228 0.72 -9.85 -1.19
CA HIS A 228 1.61 -10.03 -0.04
C HIS A 228 1.59 -11.43 0.55
N ILE A 229 0.42 -11.96 0.91
CA ILE A 229 0.25 -13.25 1.60
C ILE A 229 -0.15 -14.35 0.60
N ALA A 230 0.12 -15.61 0.92
CA ALA A 230 -0.27 -16.75 0.09
C ALA A 230 -1.78 -16.76 -0.19
N GLY A 231 -2.17 -16.88 -1.46
CA GLY A 231 -3.56 -16.82 -1.92
C GLY A 231 -4.09 -15.41 -2.18
N SER A 232 -3.36 -14.36 -1.81
CA SER A 232 -3.75 -12.98 -2.15
C SER A 232 -3.39 -12.61 -3.59
N SER A 233 -4.05 -11.55 -4.09
CA SER A 233 -3.75 -10.97 -5.41
C SER A 233 -3.66 -9.46 -5.32
N GLY A 234 -2.59 -8.88 -5.84
CA GLY A 234 -2.39 -7.44 -5.90
C GLY A 234 -2.15 -6.94 -7.33
N THR A 235 -2.75 -5.81 -7.66
CA THR A 235 -2.49 -5.11 -8.94
C THR A 235 -2.21 -3.64 -8.67
N TYR A 236 -1.09 -3.15 -9.16
CA TYR A 236 -0.72 -1.74 -9.15
C TYR A 236 -0.61 -1.22 -10.58
N SER A 237 -1.29 -0.13 -10.91
CA SER A 237 -1.25 0.51 -12.22
C SER A 237 -0.75 1.93 -12.09
N LEU A 238 0.43 2.23 -12.65
CA LEU A 238 1.05 3.56 -12.65
C LEU A 238 0.95 4.20 -14.04
N SER A 239 0.40 5.40 -14.09
CA SER A 239 0.20 6.15 -15.33
C SER A 239 0.28 7.66 -15.11
N GLY A 240 0.11 8.44 -16.17
CA GLY A 240 0.09 9.91 -16.10
C GLY A 240 1.39 10.48 -15.55
N THR A 241 1.27 11.36 -14.57
CA THR A 241 2.39 12.03 -13.88
C THR A 241 2.67 11.43 -12.51
N GLY A 242 2.12 10.25 -12.19
CA GLY A 242 2.26 9.60 -10.91
C GLY A 242 3.73 9.31 -10.56
N THR A 243 4.07 9.48 -9.29
CA THR A 243 5.40 9.17 -8.77
C THR A 243 5.29 8.21 -7.59
N VAL A 244 5.98 7.09 -7.68
CA VAL A 244 6.10 6.10 -6.61
C VAL A 244 7.52 6.12 -6.07
N SER A 245 7.66 6.04 -4.76
CA SER A 245 8.95 5.78 -4.12
C SER A 245 8.76 4.71 -3.03
N ALA A 246 9.64 3.70 -3.01
CA ALA A 246 9.66 2.68 -1.97
C ALA A 246 11.10 2.35 -1.56
N ALA A 247 11.30 1.87 -0.33
CA ALA A 247 12.60 1.32 0.04
C ALA A 247 12.83 -0.01 -0.67
N ASP A 248 11.95 -0.97 -0.44
CA ASP A 248 11.91 -2.24 -1.17
C ASP A 248 10.53 -2.42 -1.81
N GLU A 249 10.49 -3.08 -2.96
CA GLU A 249 9.24 -3.39 -3.65
C GLU A 249 9.15 -4.90 -3.93
N TYR A 250 8.00 -5.49 -3.58
CA TYR A 250 7.72 -6.91 -3.72
C TYR A 250 6.47 -7.11 -4.58
N VAL A 251 6.64 -7.60 -5.78
CA VAL A 251 5.56 -7.97 -6.68
C VAL A 251 5.41 -9.49 -6.64
N GLY A 252 4.37 -9.99 -5.97
CA GLY A 252 4.20 -11.40 -5.64
C GLY A 252 5.18 -11.86 -4.55
N ARG A 253 4.94 -11.45 -3.28
CA ARG A 253 5.82 -11.89 -2.18
C ARG A 253 5.59 -13.36 -1.81
N TRP A 254 4.38 -13.72 -1.42
CA TRP A 254 3.88 -15.09 -1.24
C TRP A 254 2.62 -15.36 -2.07
N GLY A 255 1.96 -14.32 -2.57
CA GLY A 255 0.79 -14.37 -3.42
C GLY A 255 1.11 -14.09 -4.88
N THR A 256 0.13 -13.53 -5.60
CA THR A 256 0.27 -13.10 -7.00
C THR A 256 0.28 -11.58 -7.06
N GLY A 257 1.30 -11.01 -7.67
CA GLY A 257 1.45 -9.57 -7.85
C GLY A 257 1.60 -9.16 -9.31
N SER A 258 1.00 -8.04 -9.68
CA SER A 258 1.16 -7.41 -11.00
C SER A 258 1.38 -5.92 -10.85
N PHE A 259 2.44 -5.39 -11.45
CA PHE A 259 2.69 -3.96 -11.58
C PHE A 259 2.71 -3.59 -13.07
N ALA A 260 1.87 -2.64 -13.47
CA ALA A 260 1.82 -2.12 -14.83
C ALA A 260 2.17 -0.64 -14.82
N GLN A 261 3.25 -0.25 -15.49
CA GLN A 261 3.68 1.14 -15.65
C GLN A 261 3.59 1.57 -17.11
N THR A 262 2.69 2.49 -17.41
CA THR A 262 2.53 3.06 -18.76
C THR A 262 3.17 4.42 -18.92
N SER A 263 3.43 5.11 -17.82
CA SER A 263 4.15 6.40 -17.72
C SER A 263 4.49 6.68 -16.26
N GLY A 264 4.94 7.89 -15.92
CA GLY A 264 5.32 8.26 -14.57
C GLY A 264 6.68 7.71 -14.15
N THR A 265 6.97 7.80 -12.85
CA THR A 265 8.27 7.39 -12.30
C THR A 265 8.07 6.47 -11.10
N ASN A 266 8.78 5.34 -11.10
CA ASN A 266 8.90 4.46 -9.94
C ASN A 266 10.39 4.43 -9.51
N THR A 267 10.64 4.73 -8.24
CA THR A 267 11.98 4.75 -7.64
C THR A 267 12.05 3.81 -6.45
N VAL A 268 12.88 2.78 -6.54
CA VAL A 268 13.11 1.81 -5.46
C VAL A 268 14.53 2.03 -4.93
N SER A 269 14.64 2.46 -3.68
CA SER A 269 15.95 2.83 -3.13
C SER A 269 16.83 1.64 -2.75
N HIS A 270 16.26 0.46 -2.59
CA HIS A 270 16.99 -0.79 -2.38
C HIS A 270 16.69 -1.80 -3.50
N ASN A 271 15.74 -2.73 -3.31
CA ASN A 271 15.56 -3.86 -4.22
C ASN A 271 14.11 -3.97 -4.72
N LEU A 272 13.97 -4.43 -5.97
CA LEU A 272 12.72 -4.89 -6.56
C LEU A 272 12.75 -6.42 -6.68
N TYR A 273 11.76 -7.08 -6.12
CA TYR A 273 11.62 -8.54 -6.16
C TYR A 273 10.35 -8.94 -6.91
N LEU A 274 10.48 -9.80 -7.92
CA LEU A 274 9.38 -10.38 -8.67
C LEU A 274 9.30 -11.87 -8.39
N GLY A 275 8.21 -12.34 -7.76
CA GLY A 275 8.04 -13.75 -7.38
C GLY A 275 9.04 -14.17 -6.30
N THR A 276 8.86 -13.67 -5.06
CA THR A 276 9.89 -13.78 -4.02
C THR A 276 9.96 -15.15 -3.38
N SER A 277 8.81 -15.81 -3.16
CA SER A 277 8.73 -17.08 -2.44
C SER A 277 8.31 -18.23 -3.36
N SER A 278 8.60 -19.46 -2.95
CA SER A 278 8.13 -20.64 -3.67
C SER A 278 6.60 -20.62 -3.82
N GLY A 279 6.11 -20.83 -5.05
CA GLY A 279 4.71 -20.74 -5.42
C GLY A 279 4.18 -19.32 -5.66
N ALA A 280 4.94 -18.28 -5.32
CA ALA A 280 4.57 -16.90 -5.63
C ALA A 280 4.80 -16.56 -7.10
N SER A 281 4.00 -15.60 -7.62
CA SER A 281 4.15 -15.10 -8.99
C SER A 281 4.16 -13.58 -8.98
N GLY A 282 5.17 -12.98 -9.62
CA GLY A 282 5.32 -11.55 -9.76
C GLY A 282 5.56 -11.13 -11.20
N ALA A 283 4.77 -10.18 -11.70
CA ALA A 283 4.94 -9.61 -13.03
C ALA A 283 5.04 -8.09 -12.97
N TYR A 284 6.08 -7.52 -13.59
CA TYR A 284 6.23 -6.09 -13.81
C TYR A 284 6.28 -5.80 -15.30
N THR A 285 5.41 -4.93 -15.79
CA THR A 285 5.40 -4.48 -17.19
C THR A 285 5.58 -2.98 -17.24
N ILE A 286 6.59 -2.52 -17.97
CA ILE A 286 6.82 -1.11 -18.24
C ILE A 286 6.75 -0.86 -19.76
N SER A 287 5.75 -0.09 -20.19
CA SER A 287 5.55 0.34 -21.58
C SER A 287 5.85 1.82 -21.77
N GLY A 288 6.12 2.56 -20.70
CA GLY A 288 6.53 3.96 -20.72
C GLY A 288 6.93 4.45 -19.32
N GLY A 289 7.58 5.60 -19.26
CA GLY A 289 8.08 6.16 -18.00
C GLY A 289 9.43 5.58 -17.56
N THR A 290 9.76 5.72 -16.28
CA THR A 290 11.07 5.32 -15.74
C THR A 290 10.91 4.48 -14.48
N LEU A 291 11.59 3.35 -14.43
CA LEU A 291 11.83 2.54 -13.24
C LEU A 291 13.32 2.68 -12.86
N GLY A 292 13.58 3.21 -11.70
CA GLY A 292 14.92 3.29 -11.10
C GLY A 292 15.02 2.40 -9.87
N VAL A 293 15.95 1.43 -9.86
CA VAL A 293 16.21 0.56 -8.71
C VAL A 293 17.68 0.70 -8.33
N ASN A 294 17.97 1.23 -7.15
CA ASN A 294 19.37 1.53 -6.80
C ASN A 294 20.25 0.30 -6.62
N ASN A 295 19.68 -0.82 -6.15
CA ASN A 295 20.45 -2.06 -5.99
C ASN A 295 20.02 -3.11 -7.00
N ASN A 296 19.16 -4.06 -6.63
CA ASN A 296 18.92 -5.25 -7.42
C ASN A 296 17.47 -5.33 -7.92
N ILE A 297 17.30 -5.77 -9.17
CA ILE A 297 16.06 -6.36 -9.67
C ILE A 297 16.23 -7.87 -9.68
N SER A 298 15.46 -8.58 -8.85
CA SER A 298 15.46 -10.04 -8.79
C SER A 298 14.19 -10.59 -9.46
N VAL A 299 14.35 -11.18 -10.63
CA VAL A 299 13.27 -11.74 -11.44
C VAL A 299 13.20 -13.24 -11.19
N GLY A 300 12.17 -13.71 -10.48
CA GLY A 300 12.10 -15.08 -9.98
C GLY A 300 13.14 -15.31 -8.89
N SER A 301 12.90 -14.72 -7.69
CA SER A 301 13.83 -14.87 -6.57
C SER A 301 13.82 -16.31 -6.04
N ALA A 302 12.66 -16.81 -5.57
CA ALA A 302 12.44 -18.22 -5.26
C ALA A 302 11.14 -18.78 -5.90
N GLY A 303 10.32 -17.91 -6.49
CA GLY A 303 9.10 -18.23 -7.24
C GLY A 303 9.26 -17.98 -8.73
N THR A 304 8.19 -17.52 -9.37
CA THR A 304 8.16 -17.15 -10.77
C THR A 304 8.11 -15.64 -10.93
N GLY A 305 9.07 -15.07 -11.63
CA GLY A 305 9.15 -13.64 -11.92
C GLY A 305 9.13 -13.35 -13.42
N THR A 306 8.47 -12.27 -13.81
CA THR A 306 8.50 -11.76 -15.19
C THR A 306 8.69 -10.25 -15.19
N LEU A 307 9.66 -9.75 -15.95
CA LEU A 307 9.87 -8.34 -16.23
C LEU A 307 9.72 -8.09 -17.73
N ASN A 308 8.73 -7.29 -18.13
CA ASN A 308 8.51 -6.89 -19.52
C ASN A 308 8.88 -5.41 -19.67
N ILE A 309 9.76 -5.11 -20.62
CA ILE A 309 10.23 -3.75 -20.94
C ILE A 309 9.91 -3.47 -22.41
N ASP A 310 8.74 -2.85 -22.67
CA ASP A 310 8.23 -2.66 -24.03
C ASP A 310 8.51 -1.27 -24.61
N GLY A 311 8.73 -0.25 -23.75
CA GLY A 311 8.91 1.14 -24.21
C GLY A 311 9.38 2.13 -23.15
N GLY A 312 9.54 1.69 -21.89
CA GLY A 312 10.05 2.52 -20.80
C GLY A 312 11.56 2.39 -20.63
N THR A 313 12.07 3.08 -19.61
CA THR A 313 13.48 3.02 -19.21
C THR A 313 13.60 2.34 -17.85
N VAL A 314 14.46 1.33 -17.77
CA VAL A 314 14.81 0.63 -16.54
C VAL A 314 16.28 0.85 -16.23
N ASN A 315 16.58 1.36 -15.05
CA ASN A 315 17.93 1.54 -14.54
C ASN A 315 18.10 0.75 -13.24
N THR A 316 19.15 -0.06 -13.15
CA THR A 316 19.44 -0.83 -11.92
C THR A 316 20.95 -1.08 -11.80
N PHE A 317 21.40 -1.43 -10.59
CA PHE A 317 22.78 -1.86 -10.41
C PHE A 317 22.98 -3.31 -10.82
N ILE A 318 22.08 -4.22 -10.41
CA ILE A 318 22.08 -5.63 -10.81
C ILE A 318 20.70 -6.04 -11.31
N ILE A 319 20.63 -6.80 -12.39
CA ILE A 319 19.46 -7.58 -12.74
C ILE A 319 19.81 -9.08 -12.71
N ALA A 320 19.01 -9.86 -11.99
CA ALA A 320 19.21 -11.31 -11.88
C ALA A 320 17.90 -12.06 -12.19
N ALA A 321 17.93 -12.94 -13.18
CA ALA A 321 16.83 -13.82 -13.54
C ALA A 321 17.12 -15.26 -13.09
N GLY A 322 16.19 -15.90 -12.34
CA GLY A 322 16.36 -17.25 -11.80
C GLY A 322 17.41 -17.28 -10.69
N SER A 323 17.13 -16.62 -9.56
CA SER A 323 18.15 -16.34 -8.53
C SER A 323 18.46 -17.54 -7.64
N ILE A 324 17.47 -18.33 -7.26
CA ILE A 324 17.60 -19.48 -6.33
C ILE A 324 17.20 -20.78 -7.05
N GLY A 325 17.76 -21.91 -6.62
CA GLY A 325 17.42 -23.23 -7.18
C GLY A 325 15.91 -23.49 -7.15
N GLY A 326 15.35 -23.90 -8.29
CA GLY A 326 13.92 -24.12 -8.48
C GLY A 326 13.10 -22.86 -8.86
N SER A 327 13.70 -21.67 -8.84
CA SER A 327 13.03 -20.44 -9.32
C SER A 327 13.07 -20.32 -10.84
N SER A 328 12.14 -19.49 -11.37
CA SER A 328 12.07 -19.16 -12.79
C SER A 328 11.95 -17.65 -12.99
N GLY A 329 12.90 -17.07 -13.70
CA GLY A 329 12.93 -15.65 -14.05
C GLY A 329 12.90 -15.43 -15.56
N SER A 330 12.02 -14.55 -16.03
CA SER A 330 11.92 -14.15 -17.45
C SER A 330 12.03 -12.64 -17.59
N VAL A 331 12.96 -12.18 -18.42
CA VAL A 331 13.09 -10.78 -18.81
C VAL A 331 12.81 -10.67 -20.31
N ASN A 332 11.89 -9.79 -20.69
CA ASN A 332 11.53 -9.54 -22.08
C ASN A 332 11.78 -8.07 -22.41
N LEU A 333 12.67 -7.80 -23.36
CA LEU A 333 12.97 -6.45 -23.85
C LEU A 333 12.52 -6.32 -25.31
N SER A 334 11.62 -5.40 -25.57
CA SER A 334 10.99 -5.22 -26.87
C SER A 334 10.77 -3.74 -27.21
N GLY A 335 10.26 -3.49 -28.40
CA GLY A 335 9.85 -2.14 -28.83
C GLY A 335 10.99 -1.13 -28.75
N THR A 336 10.74 -0.04 -28.04
CA THR A 336 11.71 1.03 -27.75
C THR A 336 12.26 0.96 -26.31
N GLY A 337 12.03 -0.12 -25.61
CA GLY A 337 12.46 -0.32 -24.23
C GLY A 337 13.97 -0.18 -24.03
N SER A 338 14.37 0.35 -22.89
CA SER A 338 15.78 0.53 -22.54
C SER A 338 16.05 -0.07 -21.15
N LEU A 339 17.04 -0.94 -21.09
CA LEU A 339 17.58 -1.48 -19.84
C LEU A 339 19.04 -1.05 -19.71
N SER A 340 19.38 -0.46 -18.58
CA SER A 340 20.76 -0.12 -18.21
C SER A 340 21.08 -0.72 -16.85
N THR A 341 22.14 -1.53 -16.79
CA THR A 341 22.58 -2.21 -15.58
C THR A 341 24.10 -2.25 -15.49
N SER A 342 24.64 -2.40 -14.29
CA SER A 342 26.07 -2.68 -14.13
C SER A 342 26.34 -4.16 -14.29
N TYR A 343 25.53 -5.01 -13.69
CA TYR A 343 25.69 -6.47 -13.76
C TYR A 343 24.40 -7.14 -14.24
N GLU A 344 24.52 -8.07 -15.17
CA GLU A 344 23.41 -8.88 -15.64
C GLU A 344 23.70 -10.37 -15.42
N VAL A 345 22.77 -11.05 -14.76
CA VAL A 345 22.88 -12.48 -14.43
C VAL A 345 21.64 -13.22 -14.91
N ILE A 346 21.81 -14.14 -15.83
CA ILE A 346 20.72 -14.97 -16.36
C ILE A 346 20.97 -16.44 -15.96
N GLY A 347 20.15 -16.96 -15.03
CA GLY A 347 20.34 -18.29 -14.42
C GLY A 347 21.46 -18.28 -13.39
N ASN A 348 21.22 -17.67 -12.23
CA ASN A 348 22.20 -17.66 -11.12
C ASN A 348 22.27 -19.06 -10.46
N SER A 349 21.16 -19.53 -9.88
CA SER A 349 21.03 -20.89 -9.34
C SER A 349 19.75 -21.59 -9.81
N GLY A 350 18.81 -20.83 -10.37
CA GLY A 350 17.55 -21.30 -10.96
C GLY A 350 17.59 -21.26 -12.48
N THR A 351 16.40 -21.12 -13.08
CA THR A 351 16.23 -20.97 -14.53
C THR A 351 15.99 -19.51 -14.87
N GLY A 352 16.87 -18.92 -15.67
CA GLY A 352 16.75 -17.57 -16.19
C GLY A 352 16.60 -17.54 -17.70
N VAL A 353 15.68 -16.72 -18.21
CA VAL A 353 15.52 -16.49 -19.65
C VAL A 353 15.48 -14.98 -19.90
N PHE A 354 16.28 -14.51 -20.83
CA PHE A 354 16.21 -13.17 -21.39
C PHE A 354 15.87 -13.24 -22.87
N THR A 355 14.81 -12.54 -23.27
CA THR A 355 14.41 -12.46 -24.68
C THR A 355 14.43 -11.01 -25.12
N GLN A 356 15.29 -10.68 -26.07
CA GLN A 356 15.38 -9.36 -26.66
C GLN A 356 14.93 -9.42 -28.14
N THR A 357 13.78 -8.76 -28.40
CA THR A 357 13.21 -8.65 -29.75
C THR A 357 13.31 -7.22 -30.31
N GLY A 358 13.73 -6.27 -29.47
CA GLY A 358 13.90 -4.85 -29.81
C GLY A 358 14.62 -4.12 -28.69
N GLY A 359 14.57 -2.79 -28.71
CA GLY A 359 15.12 -1.97 -27.66
C GLY A 359 16.65 -2.00 -27.50
N THR A 360 17.12 -1.47 -26.37
CA THR A 360 18.55 -1.42 -26.07
C THR A 360 18.81 -1.97 -24.67
N ASN A 361 19.70 -2.93 -24.58
CA ASN A 361 20.26 -3.44 -23.33
C ASN A 361 21.71 -2.94 -23.20
N THR A 362 22.07 -2.33 -22.08
CA THR A 362 23.42 -1.83 -21.81
C THR A 362 23.93 -2.34 -20.48
N ILE A 363 24.99 -3.15 -20.52
CA ILE A 363 25.67 -3.71 -19.37
C ILE A 363 27.05 -3.07 -19.25
N THR A 364 27.29 -2.32 -18.15
CA THR A 364 28.51 -1.54 -17.99
C THR A 364 29.66 -2.30 -17.33
N ASN A 365 29.38 -3.42 -16.69
CA ASN A 365 30.39 -4.29 -16.09
C ASN A 365 30.30 -5.72 -16.63
N GLU A 366 29.79 -6.66 -15.88
CA GLU A 366 29.82 -8.07 -16.20
C GLU A 366 28.46 -8.61 -16.61
N PHE A 367 28.46 -9.44 -17.65
CA PHE A 367 27.30 -10.19 -18.09
C PHE A 367 27.56 -11.70 -17.99
N THR A 368 26.77 -12.39 -17.16
CA THR A 368 26.96 -13.83 -16.93
C THR A 368 25.67 -14.62 -17.21
N ILE A 369 25.80 -15.71 -17.95
CA ILE A 369 24.72 -16.62 -18.32
C ILE A 369 25.04 -18.03 -17.81
N GLY A 370 24.26 -18.53 -16.82
CA GLY A 370 24.50 -19.80 -16.15
C GLY A 370 25.68 -19.74 -15.18
N ILE A 371 25.42 -19.51 -13.90
CA ILE A 371 26.47 -19.36 -12.90
C ILE A 371 26.72 -20.67 -12.17
N ASN A 372 25.80 -21.06 -11.29
CA ASN A 372 26.02 -22.15 -10.34
C ASN A 372 25.66 -23.51 -10.90
N SER A 373 26.24 -24.56 -10.33
CA SER A 373 25.88 -25.96 -10.71
C SER A 373 24.35 -26.18 -10.63
N GLY A 374 23.79 -26.73 -11.67
CA GLY A 374 22.33 -26.96 -11.83
C GLY A 374 21.55 -25.75 -12.31
N SER A 375 22.17 -24.58 -12.49
CA SER A 375 21.48 -23.42 -13.09
C SER A 375 21.34 -23.56 -14.61
N SER A 376 20.33 -22.88 -15.15
CA SER A 376 20.11 -22.74 -16.59
C SER A 376 19.86 -21.30 -16.96
N GLY A 377 20.74 -20.71 -17.76
CA GLY A 377 20.61 -19.35 -18.30
C GLY A 377 20.45 -19.39 -19.81
N THR A 378 19.50 -18.63 -20.36
CA THR A 378 19.31 -18.49 -21.81
C THR A 378 19.10 -17.04 -22.18
N TYR A 379 19.88 -16.54 -23.13
CA TYR A 379 19.67 -15.23 -23.75
C TYR A 379 19.36 -15.40 -25.24
N ASN A 380 18.22 -14.84 -25.68
CA ASN A 380 17.78 -14.90 -27.08
C ASN A 380 17.73 -13.46 -27.63
N LEU A 381 18.63 -13.13 -28.56
CA LEU A 381 18.66 -11.86 -29.28
C LEU A 381 18.12 -12.06 -30.70
N SER A 382 16.93 -11.53 -30.98
CA SER A 382 16.32 -11.56 -32.32
C SER A 382 16.12 -10.15 -32.91
N GLY A 383 16.33 -9.09 -32.13
CA GLY A 383 16.28 -7.71 -32.57
C GLY A 383 16.81 -6.75 -31.51
N GLY A 384 17.00 -5.48 -31.86
CA GLY A 384 17.56 -4.47 -30.95
C GLY A 384 19.08 -4.54 -30.81
N THR A 385 19.60 -3.92 -29.76
CA THR A 385 21.05 -3.81 -29.50
C THR A 385 21.37 -4.24 -28.06
N ASN A 386 22.35 -5.12 -27.92
CA ASN A 386 22.92 -5.50 -26.63
C ASN A 386 24.37 -5.05 -26.56
N ASN A 387 24.66 -4.11 -25.66
CA ASN A 387 25.98 -3.53 -25.44
C ASN A 387 26.56 -4.04 -24.12
N VAL A 388 27.67 -4.76 -24.18
CA VAL A 388 28.43 -5.27 -23.04
C VAL A 388 29.80 -4.57 -23.01
N THR A 389 30.02 -3.75 -21.99
CA THR A 389 31.23 -2.93 -21.91
C THR A 389 32.48 -3.76 -21.57
N ASN A 390 32.32 -4.78 -20.74
CA ASN A 390 33.41 -5.69 -20.34
C ASN A 390 33.15 -7.11 -20.87
N ASP A 391 33.29 -8.13 -20.03
CA ASP A 391 33.25 -9.52 -20.44
C ASP A 391 31.80 -10.08 -20.47
N LEU A 392 31.57 -11.00 -21.40
CA LEU A 392 30.40 -11.89 -21.46
C LEU A 392 30.85 -13.30 -21.08
N THR A 393 30.35 -13.84 -19.98
CA THR A 393 30.65 -15.17 -19.52
C THR A 393 29.45 -16.11 -19.73
N ILE A 394 29.68 -17.28 -20.36
CA ILE A 394 28.65 -18.26 -20.62
C ILE A 394 29.05 -19.60 -19.98
N GLY A 395 28.30 -20.03 -18.94
CA GLY A 395 28.61 -21.26 -18.19
C GLY A 395 29.80 -21.07 -17.24
N LEU A 396 29.62 -20.32 -16.15
CA LEU A 396 30.74 -19.90 -15.28
C LEU A 396 31.34 -21.08 -14.49
N PHE A 397 30.53 -21.87 -13.77
CA PHE A 397 31.02 -22.99 -12.96
C PHE A 397 30.62 -24.35 -13.50
N SER A 398 31.36 -25.38 -13.11
CA SER A 398 31.07 -26.75 -13.49
C SER A 398 29.63 -27.17 -13.14
N GLY A 399 28.92 -27.75 -14.12
CA GLY A 399 27.51 -28.16 -13.99
C GLY A 399 26.49 -27.02 -14.18
N SER A 400 26.91 -25.80 -14.51
CA SER A 400 26.00 -24.76 -15.00
C SER A 400 25.72 -24.94 -16.50
N SER A 401 24.60 -24.39 -16.96
CA SER A 401 24.23 -24.34 -18.38
C SER A 401 23.96 -22.88 -18.78
N GLY A 402 24.71 -22.40 -19.77
CA GLY A 402 24.53 -21.08 -20.38
C GLY A 402 24.32 -21.21 -21.89
N THR A 403 23.40 -20.45 -22.45
CA THR A 403 23.18 -20.38 -23.91
C THR A 403 22.94 -18.92 -24.31
N TYR A 404 23.67 -18.44 -25.31
CA TYR A 404 23.40 -17.17 -26.00
C TYR A 404 23.06 -17.44 -27.46
N THR A 405 21.89 -17.03 -27.92
CA THR A 405 21.45 -17.23 -29.31
C THR A 405 21.26 -15.87 -29.98
N ILE A 406 21.85 -15.68 -31.14
CA ILE A 406 21.64 -14.51 -32.01
C ILE A 406 20.95 -14.95 -33.28
N SER A 407 19.72 -14.51 -33.50
CA SER A 407 18.98 -14.74 -34.77
C SER A 407 18.70 -13.44 -35.51
N GLY A 408 19.00 -12.29 -34.88
CA GLY A 408 18.87 -10.95 -35.39
C GLY A 408 19.37 -9.94 -34.36
N GLY A 409 19.33 -8.64 -34.67
CA GLY A 409 19.84 -7.58 -33.78
C GLY A 409 21.37 -7.46 -33.79
N THR A 410 21.90 -6.75 -32.80
CA THR A 410 23.35 -6.47 -32.69
C THR A 410 23.84 -6.77 -31.27
N LEU A 411 24.88 -7.57 -31.14
CA LEU A 411 25.64 -7.77 -29.91
C LEU A 411 27.00 -7.07 -30.04
N ASN A 412 27.29 -6.16 -29.13
CA ASN A 412 28.60 -5.49 -29.01
C ASN A 412 29.23 -5.92 -27.68
N VAL A 413 30.37 -6.56 -27.70
CA VAL A 413 31.16 -6.93 -26.51
C VAL A 413 32.53 -6.28 -26.66
N ASN A 414 32.90 -5.40 -25.72
CA ASN A 414 34.21 -4.73 -25.75
C ASN A 414 35.31 -5.53 -25.03
N GLY A 415 34.93 -6.46 -24.17
CA GLY A 415 35.82 -7.40 -23.48
C GLY A 415 35.91 -8.78 -24.14
N ASN A 416 36.08 -9.82 -23.33
CA ASN A 416 36.16 -11.20 -23.77
C ASN A 416 34.78 -11.88 -23.82
N ILE A 417 34.70 -12.98 -24.61
CA ILE A 417 33.55 -13.89 -24.60
C ILE A 417 34.05 -15.28 -24.22
#